data_408e3c4132d0a7a20a27bc2158ba1861
#
_entry.id   408e3c4132d0a7a20a27bc2158ba1861
#
_cell.length_a   1.000
_cell.length_b   1.000
_cell.length_c   1.000
_cell.angle_alpha   90.00
_cell.angle_beta   90.00
_cell.angle_gamma   90.00
#
_symmetry.space_group_name_H-M   'P 1'
#
loop_
_entity.id
_entity.type
_entity.pdbx_description
1 polymer ?
#
loop_
_entity_poly.entity_id
_entity_poly.type
_entity_poly.pdbx_seq_one_letter_code
_entity_poly.pdbx_strand_id
1 'polypeptide(L)'
;MFIGIKSCEKYNDNYAVEVEYIDLFSTRIYPDGKGGQLGDRGHINNIKILEVKEDKVIIADELKKGEYEYSLDTERRNDIAVQHTAEHLFSGIALKDYNLNNVGFRMGEEVSTIDLDSDTISDEMVKELSGKVNEAISKGAKVLGTTVMKHEIETVSGLRKKISPKITDEYIRLVKIEGYDLCACAGFHVGDIKDLKVFKILSHERIKGKYTRFTFIAGERALKDYEKKSEIIKSLNHKFSCRDNEILEKLENYQKEHEELKKSYNQLLQKYALTLKEDILKNAVEINSHKIVFYHGD
;
A
#
# COMPACT_ATOMS: atom_id res chain seq x y z
N MET A 1 -22.28 8.11 -19.73
CA MET A 1 -22.08 6.95 -20.64
C MET A 1 -23.20 5.95 -20.37
N PHE A 2 -23.57 5.13 -21.36
CA PHE A 2 -24.66 4.15 -21.20
C PHE A 2 -24.14 2.71 -21.28
N ILE A 3 -24.77 1.82 -20.49
CA ILE A 3 -24.45 0.39 -20.41
C ILE A 3 -25.72 -0.42 -20.30
N GLY A 4 -25.76 -1.57 -20.98
CA GLY A 4 -26.87 -2.52 -20.89
C GLY A 4 -26.67 -3.52 -19.74
N ILE A 5 -27.74 -3.81 -19.00
CA ILE A 5 -27.77 -4.87 -17.99
C ILE A 5 -28.47 -6.08 -18.57
N LYS A 6 -27.72 -7.17 -18.78
CA LYS A 6 -28.24 -8.45 -19.33
C LYS A 6 -28.89 -9.32 -18.27
N SER A 7 -28.26 -9.38 -17.09
CA SER A 7 -28.76 -10.16 -15.95
C SER A 7 -28.38 -9.46 -14.64
N CYS A 8 -29.17 -9.71 -13.61
CA CYS A 8 -28.92 -9.29 -12.24
C CYS A 8 -29.25 -10.45 -11.31
N GLU A 9 -28.32 -10.89 -10.52
CA GLU A 9 -28.45 -12.03 -9.63
C GLU A 9 -28.01 -11.60 -8.22
N LYS A 10 -28.66 -12.16 -7.19
CA LYS A 10 -28.25 -11.90 -5.81
C LYS A 10 -26.88 -12.52 -5.56
N TYR A 11 -25.98 -11.73 -4.98
CA TYR A 11 -24.60 -12.11 -4.66
C TYR A 11 -24.25 -11.67 -3.22
N ASN A 12 -24.36 -12.59 -2.25
CA ASN A 12 -24.31 -12.30 -0.82
C ASN A 12 -25.35 -11.22 -0.45
N ASP A 13 -24.90 -10.12 0.19
CA ASP A 13 -25.75 -8.97 0.54
C ASP A 13 -25.89 -7.95 -0.60
N ASN A 14 -25.30 -8.21 -1.76
CA ASN A 14 -25.23 -7.33 -2.93
C ASN A 14 -25.82 -8.02 -4.18
N TYR A 15 -25.57 -7.45 -5.35
CA TYR A 15 -26.05 -7.97 -6.63
C TYR A 15 -24.91 -8.03 -7.64
N ALA A 16 -24.85 -9.12 -8.41
CA ALA A 16 -23.92 -9.30 -9.51
C ALA A 16 -24.67 -9.05 -10.83
N VAL A 17 -24.21 -8.09 -11.60
CA VAL A 17 -24.79 -7.76 -12.91
C VAL A 17 -23.82 -8.12 -14.03
N GLU A 18 -24.37 -8.70 -15.09
CA GLU A 18 -23.70 -8.91 -16.35
C GLU A 18 -23.96 -7.71 -17.26
N VAL A 19 -22.89 -7.09 -17.77
CA VAL A 19 -22.97 -5.83 -18.50
C VAL A 19 -22.70 -6.01 -19.99
N GLU A 20 -23.30 -5.16 -20.80
CA GLU A 20 -23.04 -5.02 -22.24
C GLU A 20 -22.77 -3.57 -22.60
N TYR A 21 -21.68 -3.35 -23.32
CA TYR A 21 -21.33 -2.01 -23.80
C TYR A 21 -22.09 -1.73 -25.09
N ILE A 22 -23.00 -0.76 -25.02
CA ILE A 22 -23.94 -0.42 -26.11
C ILE A 22 -23.25 0.43 -27.18
N ASP A 23 -22.27 1.25 -26.75
CA ASP A 23 -21.56 2.17 -27.61
C ASP A 23 -20.08 1.75 -27.74
N LEU A 24 -19.54 1.81 -28.96
CA LEU A 24 -18.13 1.55 -29.23
C LEU A 24 -17.18 2.53 -28.50
N PHE A 25 -17.69 3.72 -28.14
CA PHE A 25 -16.95 4.74 -27.41
C PHE A 25 -17.14 4.63 -25.88
N SER A 26 -17.95 3.70 -25.41
CA SER A 26 -18.16 3.47 -23.97
C SER A 26 -16.87 2.99 -23.30
N THR A 27 -16.48 3.69 -22.26
CA THR A 27 -15.29 3.32 -21.47
C THR A 27 -15.55 2.01 -20.72
N ARG A 28 -14.81 0.97 -21.04
CA ARG A 28 -14.96 -0.33 -20.36
C ARG A 28 -14.61 -0.23 -18.89
N ILE A 29 -15.42 -0.88 -18.07
CA ILE A 29 -15.19 -1.04 -16.62
C ILE A 29 -14.09 -2.10 -16.45
N TYR A 30 -13.02 -1.75 -15.73
CA TYR A 30 -11.84 -2.59 -15.57
C TYR A 30 -11.96 -3.47 -14.31
N PRO A 31 -11.66 -4.78 -14.40
CA PRO A 31 -11.82 -5.70 -13.28
C PRO A 31 -10.69 -5.58 -12.25
N ASP A 32 -11.03 -5.93 -11.01
CA ASP A 32 -10.07 -6.01 -9.89
C ASP A 32 -9.06 -7.15 -10.10
N GLY A 33 -7.80 -6.88 -9.78
CA GLY A 33 -6.71 -7.86 -9.80
C GLY A 33 -6.11 -8.16 -11.17
N LYS A 34 -6.72 -7.72 -12.26
CA LYS A 34 -6.15 -7.91 -13.59
C LYS A 34 -4.87 -7.10 -13.74
N GLY A 35 -3.76 -7.78 -14.07
CA GLY A 35 -2.43 -7.15 -14.12
C GLY A 35 -1.91 -6.66 -12.77
N GLY A 36 -2.46 -7.15 -11.65
CA GLY A 36 -2.05 -6.74 -10.30
C GLY A 36 -2.62 -5.40 -9.82
N GLN A 37 -3.41 -4.70 -10.67
CA GLN A 37 -4.01 -3.41 -10.31
C GLN A 37 -5.43 -3.54 -9.75
N LEU A 38 -5.90 -2.48 -9.11
CA LEU A 38 -7.29 -2.33 -8.67
C LEU A 38 -8.22 -2.09 -9.87
N GLY A 39 -9.47 -2.53 -9.72
CA GLY A 39 -10.53 -2.30 -10.67
C GLY A 39 -11.23 -0.95 -10.46
N ASP A 40 -12.10 -0.65 -11.41
CA ASP A 40 -12.92 0.56 -11.39
C ASP A 40 -13.95 0.55 -10.27
N ARG A 41 -14.35 1.75 -9.89
CA ARG A 41 -15.50 2.07 -9.04
C ARG A 41 -16.30 3.17 -9.72
N GLY A 42 -17.50 3.43 -9.21
CA GLY A 42 -18.39 4.44 -9.75
C GLY A 42 -19.83 4.06 -9.47
N HIS A 43 -20.72 4.40 -10.40
CA HIS A 43 -22.16 4.16 -10.25
C HIS A 43 -22.78 3.69 -11.57
N ILE A 44 -23.80 2.83 -11.49
CA ILE A 44 -24.74 2.50 -12.55
C ILE A 44 -26.12 2.91 -12.05
N ASN A 45 -26.79 3.84 -12.73
CA ASN A 45 -28.10 4.38 -12.30
C ASN A 45 -28.11 4.85 -10.82
N ASN A 46 -27.05 5.57 -10.40
CA ASN A 46 -26.80 6.00 -9.01
C ASN A 46 -26.52 4.86 -8.00
N ILE A 47 -26.55 3.60 -8.42
CA ILE A 47 -26.18 2.46 -7.57
C ILE A 47 -24.67 2.28 -7.63
N LYS A 48 -24.04 2.20 -6.44
CA LYS A 48 -22.59 2.12 -6.30
C LYS A 48 -22.01 0.81 -6.83
N ILE A 49 -20.94 0.88 -7.61
CA ILE A 49 -20.11 -0.25 -8.00
C ILE A 49 -19.19 -0.57 -6.82
N LEU A 50 -19.27 -1.78 -6.28
CA LEU A 50 -18.53 -2.25 -5.11
C LEU A 50 -17.28 -3.05 -5.49
N GLU A 51 -17.38 -3.91 -6.51
CA GLU A 51 -16.31 -4.77 -6.99
C GLU A 51 -16.52 -5.02 -8.49
N VAL A 52 -15.46 -5.21 -9.24
CA VAL A 52 -15.54 -5.58 -10.66
C VAL A 52 -14.80 -6.90 -10.85
N LYS A 53 -15.50 -7.93 -11.26
CA LYS A 53 -14.95 -9.22 -11.67
C LYS A 53 -14.77 -9.26 -13.18
N GLU A 54 -14.13 -10.30 -13.69
CA GLU A 54 -13.78 -10.37 -15.11
C GLU A 54 -15.03 -10.32 -16.03
N ASP A 55 -16.12 -10.93 -15.57
CA ASP A 55 -17.38 -11.10 -16.29
C ASP A 55 -18.59 -10.41 -15.65
N LYS A 56 -18.46 -9.91 -14.42
CA LYS A 56 -19.59 -9.34 -13.65
C LYS A 56 -19.17 -8.10 -12.86
N VAL A 57 -20.09 -7.16 -12.72
CA VAL A 57 -19.97 -5.99 -11.86
C VAL A 57 -20.83 -6.20 -10.62
N ILE A 58 -20.24 -6.07 -9.43
CA ILE A 58 -20.96 -6.16 -8.16
C ILE A 58 -21.42 -4.78 -7.76
N ILE A 59 -22.74 -4.64 -7.57
CA ILE A 59 -23.41 -3.38 -7.23
C ILE A 59 -24.19 -3.50 -5.92
N ALA A 60 -24.42 -2.33 -5.29
CA ALA A 60 -24.99 -2.27 -3.95
C ALA A 60 -26.50 -2.61 -3.89
N ASP A 61 -27.23 -2.50 -5.00
CA ASP A 61 -28.67 -2.71 -5.03
C ASP A 61 -29.10 -3.35 -6.37
N GLU A 62 -30.33 -3.85 -6.44
CA GLU A 62 -30.87 -4.57 -7.59
C GLU A 62 -31.11 -3.64 -8.79
N LEU A 63 -30.75 -4.10 -9.99
CA LEU A 63 -31.12 -3.49 -11.27
C LEU A 63 -31.88 -4.46 -12.16
N LYS A 64 -32.97 -3.99 -12.77
CA LYS A 64 -33.67 -4.74 -13.79
C LYS A 64 -32.88 -4.75 -15.10
N LYS A 65 -33.22 -5.66 -16.01
CA LYS A 65 -32.71 -5.62 -17.40
C LYS A 65 -33.10 -4.30 -18.06
N GLY A 66 -32.13 -3.68 -18.74
CA GLY A 66 -32.34 -2.39 -19.38
C GLY A 66 -31.05 -1.63 -19.62
N GLU A 67 -31.19 -0.45 -20.19
CA GLU A 67 -30.07 0.46 -20.43
C GLU A 67 -30.02 1.52 -19.33
N TYR A 68 -28.81 1.77 -18.81
CA TYR A 68 -28.59 2.69 -17.70
C TYR A 68 -27.41 3.60 -17.96
N GLU A 69 -27.52 4.80 -17.45
CA GLU A 69 -26.35 5.67 -17.37
C GLU A 69 -25.35 5.13 -16.33
N TYR A 70 -24.05 5.18 -16.64
CA TYR A 70 -23.00 4.86 -15.71
C TYR A 70 -21.91 5.93 -15.71
N SER A 71 -21.28 6.07 -14.57
CA SER A 71 -20.12 6.94 -14.35
C SER A 71 -19.02 6.19 -13.61
N LEU A 72 -17.78 6.44 -13.99
CA LEU A 72 -16.63 5.88 -13.32
C LEU A 72 -15.95 6.94 -12.49
N ASP A 73 -15.35 6.51 -11.36
CA ASP A 73 -14.53 7.34 -10.50
C ASP A 73 -13.19 7.62 -11.19
N THR A 74 -13.09 8.81 -11.76
CA THR A 74 -11.92 9.26 -12.52
C THR A 74 -10.73 9.57 -11.61
N GLU A 75 -10.96 10.00 -10.37
CA GLU A 75 -9.87 10.25 -9.39
C GLU A 75 -9.23 8.93 -8.99
N ARG A 76 -10.06 7.91 -8.68
CA ARG A 76 -9.57 6.56 -8.43
C ARG A 76 -8.78 6.00 -9.63
N ARG A 77 -9.30 6.14 -10.85
CA ARG A 77 -8.64 5.65 -12.05
C ARG A 77 -7.29 6.34 -12.28
N ASN A 78 -7.21 7.64 -12.00
CA ASN A 78 -5.97 8.39 -12.07
C ASN A 78 -4.97 7.92 -10.99
N ASP A 79 -5.41 7.71 -9.75
CA ASP A 79 -4.56 7.17 -8.68
C ASP A 79 -4.01 5.77 -9.06
N ILE A 80 -4.86 4.88 -9.59
CA ILE A 80 -4.43 3.56 -10.10
C ILE A 80 -3.36 3.72 -11.18
N ALA A 81 -3.57 4.63 -12.15
CA ALA A 81 -2.62 4.90 -13.23
C ALA A 81 -1.27 5.39 -12.69
N VAL A 82 -1.28 6.24 -11.68
CA VAL A 82 -0.08 6.74 -10.98
C VAL A 82 0.68 5.57 -10.32
N GLN A 83 0.01 4.75 -9.51
CA GLN A 83 0.67 3.63 -8.82
C GLN A 83 1.23 2.61 -9.82
N HIS A 84 0.49 2.30 -10.89
CA HIS A 84 0.90 1.33 -11.91
C HIS A 84 2.09 1.83 -12.73
N THR A 85 2.07 3.11 -13.13
CA THR A 85 3.22 3.69 -13.85
C THR A 85 4.45 3.79 -12.95
N ALA A 86 4.28 4.06 -11.67
CA ALA A 86 5.36 4.04 -10.69
C ALA A 86 6.00 2.65 -10.55
N GLU A 87 5.19 1.57 -10.57
CA GLU A 87 5.70 0.20 -10.63
C GLU A 87 6.56 -0.04 -11.87
N HIS A 88 6.06 0.34 -13.06
CA HIS A 88 6.80 0.17 -14.30
C HIS A 88 8.13 0.93 -14.28
N LEU A 89 8.13 2.19 -13.85
CA LEU A 89 9.32 3.01 -13.76
C LEU A 89 10.35 2.41 -12.78
N PHE A 90 9.91 2.04 -11.59
CA PHE A 90 10.77 1.39 -10.58
C PHE A 90 11.36 0.09 -11.12
N SER A 91 10.53 -0.78 -11.68
CA SER A 91 10.96 -2.08 -12.20
C SER A 91 11.91 -1.95 -13.40
N GLY A 92 11.68 -0.96 -14.27
CA GLY A 92 12.58 -0.68 -15.39
C GLY A 92 13.97 -0.22 -14.92
N ILE A 93 14.02 0.69 -13.94
CA ILE A 93 15.28 1.16 -13.33
C ILE A 93 15.98 0.02 -12.58
N ALA A 94 15.25 -0.78 -11.79
CA ALA A 94 15.80 -1.91 -11.06
C ALA A 94 16.44 -2.94 -11.99
N LEU A 95 15.78 -3.26 -13.12
CA LEU A 95 16.37 -4.15 -14.12
C LEU A 95 17.58 -3.55 -14.82
N LYS A 96 17.45 -2.32 -15.30
CA LYS A 96 18.51 -1.68 -16.13
C LYS A 96 19.79 -1.44 -15.36
N ASP A 97 19.69 -0.95 -14.12
CA ASP A 97 20.84 -0.47 -13.36
C ASP A 97 21.39 -1.51 -12.38
N TYR A 98 20.57 -2.47 -11.95
CA TYR A 98 20.93 -3.46 -10.92
C TYR A 98 20.71 -4.90 -11.35
N ASN A 99 20.21 -5.14 -12.59
CA ASN A 99 19.85 -6.46 -13.09
C ASN A 99 18.85 -7.23 -12.18
N LEU A 100 17.94 -6.48 -11.54
CA LEU A 100 16.91 -7.02 -10.65
C LEU A 100 15.58 -7.12 -11.38
N ASN A 101 15.01 -8.34 -11.44
CA ASN A 101 13.75 -8.58 -12.12
C ASN A 101 12.57 -8.43 -11.14
N ASN A 102 11.52 -7.76 -11.59
CA ASN A 102 10.25 -7.80 -10.91
C ASN A 102 9.57 -9.15 -11.13
N VAL A 103 9.33 -9.89 -10.04
CA VAL A 103 8.69 -11.21 -10.03
C VAL A 103 7.26 -11.17 -9.49
N GLY A 104 6.82 -10.04 -8.96
CA GLY A 104 5.47 -9.86 -8.44
C GLY A 104 5.10 -8.38 -8.26
N PHE A 105 3.84 -8.06 -8.56
CA PHE A 105 3.23 -6.76 -8.32
C PHE A 105 1.82 -6.95 -7.78
N ARG A 106 1.47 -6.16 -6.78
CA ARG A 106 0.11 -6.07 -6.26
C ARG A 106 -0.17 -4.64 -5.80
N MET A 107 -1.25 -4.09 -6.29
CA MET A 107 -1.78 -2.80 -5.86
C MET A 107 -2.87 -3.02 -4.81
N GLY A 108 -2.77 -2.32 -3.68
CA GLY A 108 -3.81 -2.20 -2.67
C GLY A 108 -4.42 -0.81 -2.66
N GLU A 109 -5.45 -0.61 -1.86
CA GLU A 109 -6.13 0.70 -1.74
C GLU A 109 -5.22 1.77 -1.12
N GLU A 110 -4.37 1.40 -0.18
CA GLU A 110 -3.48 2.34 0.52
C GLU A 110 -2.04 2.27 0.01
N VAL A 111 -1.53 1.08 -0.23
CA VAL A 111 -0.14 0.83 -0.63
C VAL A 111 -0.05 -0.18 -1.75
N SER A 112 1.04 -0.15 -2.49
CA SER A 112 1.37 -1.13 -3.53
C SER A 112 2.64 -1.88 -3.18
N THR A 113 2.79 -3.10 -3.69
CA THR A 113 3.98 -3.92 -3.45
C THR A 113 4.61 -4.39 -4.75
N ILE A 114 5.95 -4.43 -4.78
CA ILE A 114 6.77 -4.99 -5.86
C ILE A 114 7.73 -6.00 -5.24
N ASP A 115 7.82 -7.18 -5.83
CA ASP A 115 8.77 -8.21 -5.41
C ASP A 115 9.91 -8.29 -6.43
N LEU A 116 11.16 -8.09 -5.99
CA LEU A 116 12.36 -8.25 -6.82
C LEU A 116 13.06 -9.59 -6.51
N ASP A 117 13.73 -10.15 -7.53
CA ASP A 117 14.41 -11.46 -7.49
C ASP A 117 15.78 -11.43 -6.78
N SER A 118 15.87 -10.73 -5.67
CA SER A 118 17.06 -10.69 -4.82
C SER A 118 16.66 -10.71 -3.35
N ASP A 119 17.48 -11.32 -2.52
CA ASP A 119 17.33 -11.35 -1.05
C ASP A 119 18.43 -10.57 -0.32
N THR A 120 19.30 -9.88 -1.06
CA THR A 120 20.48 -9.18 -0.55
C THR A 120 20.46 -7.68 -0.85
N ILE A 121 19.28 -7.06 -0.82
CA ILE A 121 19.14 -5.62 -1.07
C ILE A 121 19.42 -4.86 0.22
N SER A 122 20.43 -3.97 0.19
CA SER A 122 20.80 -3.13 1.34
C SER A 122 19.98 -1.85 1.40
N ASP A 123 19.96 -1.20 2.58
CA ASP A 123 19.31 0.10 2.78
C ASP A 123 19.87 1.19 1.86
N GLU A 124 21.19 1.13 1.56
CA GLU A 124 21.85 2.04 0.63
C GLU A 124 21.29 1.88 -0.77
N MET A 125 21.15 0.63 -1.25
CA MET A 125 20.57 0.33 -2.56
C MET A 125 19.11 0.79 -2.64
N VAL A 126 18.34 0.65 -1.55
CA VAL A 126 16.95 1.15 -1.47
C VAL A 126 16.90 2.66 -1.64
N LYS A 127 17.82 3.40 -0.97
CA LYS A 127 17.92 4.86 -1.11
C LYS A 127 18.31 5.26 -2.53
N GLU A 128 19.27 4.57 -3.14
CA GLU A 128 19.69 4.84 -4.52
C GLU A 128 18.55 4.59 -5.52
N LEU A 129 17.86 3.44 -5.43
CA LEU A 129 16.71 3.13 -6.28
C LEU A 129 15.62 4.19 -6.15
N SER A 130 15.25 4.55 -4.91
CA SER A 130 14.26 5.61 -4.66
C SER A 130 14.70 6.95 -5.24
N GLY A 131 15.98 7.29 -5.08
CA GLY A 131 16.58 8.51 -5.62
C GLY A 131 16.51 8.57 -7.14
N LYS A 132 16.91 7.49 -7.84
CA LYS A 132 16.86 7.38 -9.29
C LYS A 132 15.45 7.47 -9.86
N VAL A 133 14.46 6.84 -9.19
CA VAL A 133 13.06 6.95 -9.60
C VAL A 133 12.58 8.40 -9.50
N ASN A 134 12.85 9.09 -8.40
CA ASN A 134 12.43 10.48 -8.22
C ASN A 134 13.21 11.44 -9.16
N GLU A 135 14.48 11.15 -9.46
CA GLU A 135 15.23 11.89 -10.47
C GLU A 135 14.61 11.73 -11.86
N ALA A 136 14.21 10.51 -12.24
CA ALA A 136 13.50 10.25 -13.48
C ALA A 136 12.16 11.01 -13.56
N ILE A 137 11.37 10.98 -12.47
CA ILE A 137 10.12 11.72 -12.34
C ILE A 137 10.35 13.23 -12.57
N SER A 138 11.38 13.81 -11.95
CA SER A 138 11.68 15.23 -12.09
C SER A 138 12.07 15.62 -13.52
N LYS A 139 12.79 14.76 -14.23
CA LYS A 139 13.16 14.95 -15.66
C LYS A 139 11.95 14.80 -16.59
N GLY A 140 11.07 13.87 -16.27
CA GLY A 140 9.91 13.50 -17.08
C GLY A 140 10.28 12.57 -18.23
N ALA A 141 9.32 11.78 -18.65
CA ALA A 141 9.38 10.96 -19.87
C ALA A 141 7.95 10.60 -20.29
N LYS A 142 7.72 10.49 -21.59
CA LYS A 142 6.41 10.12 -22.12
C LYS A 142 6.12 8.65 -21.84
N VAL A 143 4.86 8.38 -21.53
CA VAL A 143 4.32 7.04 -21.37
C VAL A 143 3.40 6.77 -22.56
N LEU A 144 3.81 5.84 -23.42
CA LEU A 144 3.16 5.56 -24.69
C LEU A 144 2.57 4.15 -24.67
N GLY A 145 1.30 4.04 -25.06
CA GLY A 145 0.65 2.76 -25.30
C GLY A 145 0.60 2.45 -26.79
N THR A 146 1.08 1.28 -27.18
CA THR A 146 0.97 0.76 -28.55
C THR A 146 0.39 -0.63 -28.55
N THR A 147 -0.29 -1.01 -29.63
CA THR A 147 -0.82 -2.37 -29.79
C THR A 147 -0.09 -3.03 -30.97
N VAL A 148 0.37 -4.26 -30.75
CA VAL A 148 1.05 -5.07 -31.74
C VAL A 148 0.34 -6.42 -31.89
N MET A 149 0.45 -7.07 -33.04
CA MET A 149 -0.03 -8.44 -33.19
C MET A 149 0.86 -9.41 -32.44
N LYS A 150 0.27 -10.45 -31.86
CA LYS A 150 0.99 -11.42 -31.02
C LYS A 150 2.17 -12.06 -31.73
N HIS A 151 2.05 -12.36 -33.02
CA HIS A 151 3.12 -12.95 -33.80
C HIS A 151 4.31 -11.99 -34.09
N GLU A 152 4.08 -10.67 -33.96
CA GLU A 152 5.14 -9.66 -34.16
C GLU A 152 5.93 -9.41 -32.84
N ILE A 153 5.45 -9.91 -31.71
CA ILE A 153 6.02 -9.61 -30.40
C ILE A 153 7.49 -10.04 -30.26
N GLU A 154 7.89 -11.11 -30.95
CA GLU A 154 9.27 -11.60 -30.96
C GLU A 154 10.24 -10.65 -31.66
N THR A 155 9.72 -9.77 -32.52
CA THR A 155 10.50 -8.74 -33.22
C THR A 155 10.70 -7.50 -32.34
N VAL A 156 9.94 -7.35 -31.28
CA VAL A 156 10.01 -6.19 -30.36
C VAL A 156 11.23 -6.33 -29.47
N SER A 157 12.24 -5.50 -29.69
CA SER A 157 13.44 -5.47 -28.85
C SER A 157 13.20 -4.64 -27.56
N GLY A 158 13.89 -5.02 -26.48
CA GLY A 158 13.89 -4.26 -25.23
C GLY A 158 12.70 -4.51 -24.31
N LEU A 159 11.90 -5.53 -24.55
CA LEU A 159 10.85 -5.96 -23.61
C LEU A 159 11.46 -6.40 -22.28
N ARG A 160 11.01 -5.78 -21.17
CA ARG A 160 11.44 -6.13 -19.81
C ARG A 160 11.13 -7.59 -19.45
N LYS A 161 9.99 -8.10 -19.89
CA LYS A 161 9.56 -9.49 -19.63
C LYS A 161 9.08 -10.17 -20.92
N LYS A 162 9.41 -11.45 -21.05
CA LYS A 162 8.78 -12.29 -22.08
C LYS A 162 7.28 -12.41 -21.81
N ILE A 163 6.50 -12.43 -22.88
CA ILE A 163 5.05 -12.57 -22.78
C ILE A 163 4.69 -13.99 -22.35
N SER A 164 3.77 -14.08 -21.41
CA SER A 164 3.28 -15.38 -20.94
C SER A 164 2.62 -16.15 -22.10
N PRO A 165 2.93 -17.44 -22.31
CA PRO A 165 2.22 -18.29 -23.27
C PRO A 165 0.72 -18.40 -23.02
N LYS A 166 0.29 -18.10 -21.78
CA LYS A 166 -1.14 -18.13 -21.37
C LYS A 166 -1.96 -17.00 -21.97
N ILE A 167 -1.35 -15.93 -22.49
CA ILE A 167 -2.04 -14.86 -23.17
C ILE A 167 -2.48 -15.38 -24.53
N THR A 168 -3.80 -15.50 -24.73
CA THR A 168 -4.41 -16.00 -25.98
C THR A 168 -4.82 -14.89 -26.93
N ASP A 169 -4.84 -13.64 -26.45
CA ASP A 169 -5.25 -12.47 -27.25
C ASP A 169 -4.38 -12.33 -28.51
N GLU A 170 -5.03 -12.02 -29.61
CA GLU A 170 -4.37 -11.76 -30.91
C GLU A 170 -3.58 -10.45 -30.91
N TYR A 171 -4.07 -9.47 -30.14
CA TYR A 171 -3.48 -8.15 -30.01
C TYR A 171 -2.94 -7.95 -28.58
N ILE A 172 -1.69 -7.51 -28.49
CA ILE A 172 -1.00 -7.26 -27.24
C ILE A 172 -0.69 -5.78 -27.11
N ARG A 173 -1.21 -5.17 -26.02
CA ARG A 173 -0.87 -3.79 -25.69
C ARG A 173 0.48 -3.74 -25.00
N LEU A 174 1.37 -2.90 -25.51
CA LEU A 174 2.66 -2.55 -24.93
C LEU A 174 2.58 -1.17 -24.31
N VAL A 175 3.20 -1.01 -23.17
CA VAL A 175 3.39 0.29 -22.49
C VAL A 175 4.90 0.57 -22.45
N LYS A 176 5.29 1.72 -22.99
CA LYS A 176 6.66 2.21 -23.02
C LYS A 176 6.79 3.47 -22.18
N ILE A 177 7.70 3.45 -21.22
CA ILE A 177 8.22 4.67 -20.58
C ILE A 177 9.54 4.99 -21.27
N GLU A 178 9.59 6.08 -22.03
CA GLU A 178 10.75 6.43 -22.85
C GLU A 178 12.04 6.47 -22.02
N GLY A 179 13.04 5.67 -22.44
CA GLY A 179 14.34 5.55 -21.77
C GLY A 179 14.39 4.64 -20.55
N TYR A 180 13.24 4.17 -20.03
CA TYR A 180 13.18 3.44 -18.77
C TYR A 180 12.58 2.03 -18.86
N ASP A 181 11.43 1.85 -19.49
CA ASP A 181 10.72 0.56 -19.50
C ASP A 181 9.98 0.30 -20.81
N LEU A 182 9.83 -0.98 -21.17
CA LEU A 182 8.92 -1.47 -22.20
C LEU A 182 8.36 -2.81 -21.75
N CYS A 183 7.04 -2.88 -21.54
CA CYS A 183 6.39 -4.09 -21.04
C CYS A 183 5.00 -4.28 -21.65
N ALA A 184 4.58 -5.54 -21.78
CA ALA A 184 3.20 -5.86 -22.13
C ALA A 184 2.29 -5.55 -20.92
N CYS A 185 1.34 -4.63 -21.08
CA CYS A 185 0.45 -4.20 -20.02
C CYS A 185 -0.87 -3.66 -20.55
N ALA A 186 -1.97 -4.19 -20.01
CA ALA A 186 -3.33 -3.73 -20.32
C ALA A 186 -3.89 -2.72 -19.29
N GLY A 187 -3.11 -2.38 -18.26
CA GLY A 187 -3.54 -1.50 -17.16
C GLY A 187 -3.56 -0.02 -17.50
N PHE A 188 -3.98 0.78 -16.53
CA PHE A 188 -4.00 2.23 -16.64
C PHE A 188 -2.61 2.82 -16.40
N HIS A 189 -2.27 3.84 -17.17
CA HIS A 189 -1.03 4.57 -17.04
C HIS A 189 -1.26 6.07 -17.28
N VAL A 190 -0.42 6.91 -16.66
CA VAL A 190 -0.38 8.34 -16.92
C VAL A 190 0.28 8.62 -18.27
N GLY A 191 0.11 9.82 -18.82
CA GLY A 191 0.72 10.20 -20.09
C GLY A 191 2.18 10.66 -19.99
N ASP A 192 2.61 11.06 -18.80
CA ASP A 192 3.99 11.48 -18.50
C ASP A 192 4.35 11.09 -17.08
N ILE A 193 5.57 10.61 -16.83
CA ILE A 193 6.00 10.22 -15.48
C ILE A 193 6.08 11.41 -14.52
N LYS A 194 6.07 12.67 -14.97
CA LYS A 194 5.91 13.85 -14.10
C LYS A 194 4.61 13.84 -13.30
N ASP A 195 3.56 13.21 -13.83
CA ASP A 195 2.27 13.08 -13.15
C ASP A 195 2.35 12.18 -11.91
N LEU A 196 3.43 11.38 -11.76
CA LEU A 196 3.72 10.63 -10.54
C LEU A 196 4.08 11.54 -9.36
N LYS A 197 4.47 12.81 -9.61
CA LYS A 197 4.87 13.81 -8.61
C LYS A 197 6.04 13.34 -7.74
N VAL A 198 5.85 12.30 -6.94
CA VAL A 198 6.85 11.73 -6.03
C VAL A 198 6.61 10.22 -5.85
N PHE A 199 7.69 9.47 -5.73
CA PHE A 199 7.71 8.05 -5.41
C PHE A 199 8.35 7.84 -4.04
N LYS A 200 7.74 7.01 -3.20
CA LYS A 200 8.23 6.73 -1.86
C LYS A 200 8.16 5.25 -1.52
N ILE A 201 9.30 4.66 -1.16
CA ILE A 201 9.36 3.35 -0.53
C ILE A 201 9.04 3.53 0.96
N LEU A 202 8.05 2.80 1.45
CA LEU A 202 7.64 2.82 2.86
C LEU A 202 8.44 1.80 3.68
N SER A 203 8.65 0.62 3.10
CA SER A 203 9.41 -0.46 3.72
C SER A 203 9.92 -1.43 2.67
N HIS A 204 10.90 -2.24 3.04
CA HIS A 204 11.29 -3.42 2.30
C HIS A 204 11.51 -4.59 3.26
N GLU A 205 11.25 -5.80 2.80
CA GLU A 205 11.39 -7.02 3.60
C GLU A 205 11.76 -8.22 2.71
N ARG A 206 12.54 -9.14 3.28
CA ARG A 206 12.86 -10.41 2.62
C ARG A 206 11.66 -11.34 2.71
N ILE A 207 11.24 -11.88 1.56
CA ILE A 207 10.13 -12.83 1.47
C ILE A 207 10.56 -14.15 0.81
N LYS A 208 9.95 -15.27 1.24
CA LYS A 208 10.20 -16.62 0.67
C LYS A 208 11.69 -16.98 0.59
N GLY A 209 12.54 -16.32 1.39
CA GLY A 209 13.97 -16.60 1.48
C GLY A 209 14.83 -16.26 0.24
N LYS A 210 14.25 -15.63 -0.80
CA LYS A 210 14.96 -15.33 -2.07
C LYS A 210 14.50 -14.09 -2.81
N TYR A 211 13.51 -13.38 -2.31
CA TYR A 211 12.97 -12.17 -2.91
C TYR A 211 12.95 -11.04 -1.89
N THR A 212 13.01 -9.83 -2.36
CA THR A 212 12.74 -8.64 -1.53
C THR A 212 11.46 -8.00 -2.00
N ARG A 213 10.51 -7.83 -1.08
CA ARG A 213 9.27 -7.07 -1.27
C ARG A 213 9.49 -5.63 -0.88
N PHE A 214 9.15 -4.74 -1.78
CA PHE A 214 9.06 -3.31 -1.52
C PHE A 214 7.60 -2.91 -1.37
N THR A 215 7.29 -2.18 -0.30
CA THR A 215 6.01 -1.50 -0.14
C THR A 215 6.21 -0.04 -0.51
N PHE A 216 5.41 0.47 -1.44
CA PHE A 216 5.57 1.81 -1.96
C PHE A 216 4.25 2.54 -2.18
N ILE A 217 4.35 3.85 -2.33
CA ILE A 217 3.29 4.77 -2.72
C ILE A 217 3.85 5.83 -3.67
N ALA A 218 2.99 6.39 -4.52
CA ALA A 218 3.33 7.49 -5.41
C ALA A 218 2.22 8.54 -5.47
N GLY A 219 2.53 9.73 -5.97
CA GLY A 219 1.57 10.80 -6.21
C GLY A 219 0.88 11.28 -4.95
N GLU A 220 -0.43 11.45 -5.03
CA GLU A 220 -1.26 11.96 -3.92
C GLU A 220 -1.17 11.08 -2.66
N ARG A 221 -0.99 9.77 -2.80
CA ARG A 221 -0.79 8.89 -1.63
C ARG A 221 0.46 9.27 -0.85
N ALA A 222 1.55 9.60 -1.56
CA ALA A 222 2.81 10.01 -0.92
C ALA A 222 2.72 11.40 -0.28
N LEU A 223 1.98 12.32 -0.88
CA LEU A 223 1.72 13.64 -0.31
C LEU A 223 0.89 13.55 0.97
N LYS A 224 -0.20 12.77 0.96
CA LYS A 224 -1.03 12.52 2.15
C LYS A 224 -0.24 11.83 3.27
N ASP A 225 0.65 10.87 2.94
CA ASP A 225 1.54 10.25 3.93
C ASP A 225 2.51 11.27 4.56
N TYR A 226 3.05 12.18 3.74
CA TYR A 226 3.90 13.27 4.23
C TYR A 226 3.13 14.21 5.17
N GLU A 227 1.94 14.66 4.78
CA GLU A 227 1.08 15.52 5.61
C GLU A 227 0.78 14.87 6.97
N LYS A 228 0.33 13.62 6.95
CA LYS A 228 0.04 12.85 8.17
C LYS A 228 1.25 12.75 9.09
N LYS A 229 2.44 12.46 8.53
CA LYS A 229 3.68 12.38 9.31
C LYS A 229 4.12 13.74 9.85
N SER A 230 3.93 14.80 9.07
CA SER A 230 4.19 16.17 9.50
C SER A 230 3.30 16.57 10.69
N GLU A 231 2.02 16.20 10.68
CA GLU A 231 1.11 16.47 11.80
C GLU A 231 1.51 15.70 13.07
N ILE A 232 1.94 14.45 12.92
CA ILE A 232 2.47 13.66 14.05
C ILE A 232 3.69 14.35 14.66
N ILE A 233 4.65 14.78 13.82
CA ILE A 233 5.85 15.48 14.28
C ILE A 233 5.48 16.80 14.98
N LYS A 234 4.58 17.60 14.42
CA LYS A 234 4.08 18.84 15.08
C LYS A 234 3.45 18.55 16.45
N SER A 235 2.68 17.47 16.55
CA SER A 235 2.07 17.05 17.82
C SER A 235 3.12 16.65 18.86
N LEU A 236 4.18 15.95 18.45
CA LEU A 236 5.31 15.61 19.31
C LEU A 236 6.07 16.84 19.75
N ASN A 237 6.36 17.77 18.84
CA ASN A 237 7.01 19.06 19.15
C ASN A 237 6.25 19.83 20.22
N HIS A 238 4.92 19.88 20.10
CA HIS A 238 4.06 20.53 21.10
C HIS A 238 4.14 19.80 22.46
N LYS A 239 4.04 18.46 22.47
CA LYS A 239 4.09 17.67 23.71
C LYS A 239 5.42 17.79 24.45
N PHE A 240 6.52 17.79 23.74
CA PHE A 240 7.86 17.84 24.31
C PHE A 240 8.45 19.26 24.35
N SER A 241 7.72 20.28 23.87
CA SER A 241 8.16 21.68 23.80
C SER A 241 9.56 21.78 23.15
N CYS A 242 9.75 21.15 21.99
CA CYS A 242 11.02 21.05 21.28
C CYS A 242 10.86 21.23 19.76
N ARG A 243 11.98 21.32 19.04
CA ARG A 243 12.01 21.34 17.58
C ARG A 243 12.15 19.93 17.02
N ASP A 244 11.92 19.76 15.71
CA ASP A 244 11.99 18.47 15.01
C ASP A 244 13.29 17.71 15.27
N ASN A 245 14.41 18.42 15.22
CA ASN A 245 15.75 17.85 15.43
C ASN A 245 16.06 17.49 16.89
N GLU A 246 15.26 17.92 17.85
CA GLU A 246 15.42 17.69 19.29
C GLU A 246 14.52 16.57 19.81
N ILE A 247 13.53 16.11 19.00
CA ILE A 247 12.52 15.13 19.44
C ILE A 247 13.15 13.83 19.96
N LEU A 248 14.12 13.28 19.23
CA LEU A 248 14.75 12.01 19.61
C LEU A 248 15.49 12.12 20.94
N GLU A 249 16.24 13.20 21.13
CA GLU A 249 16.95 13.45 22.40
C GLU A 249 15.96 13.62 23.56
N LYS A 250 14.85 14.36 23.33
CA LYS A 250 13.81 14.53 24.34
C LYS A 250 13.13 13.21 24.72
N LEU A 251 12.88 12.34 23.74
CA LEU A 251 12.31 11.01 23.97
C LEU A 251 13.27 10.12 24.77
N GLU A 252 14.56 10.12 24.43
CA GLU A 252 15.58 9.36 25.16
C GLU A 252 15.69 9.83 26.62
N ASN A 253 15.68 11.14 26.84
CA ASN A 253 15.72 11.71 28.21
C ASN A 253 14.46 11.33 29.00
N TYR A 254 13.28 11.44 28.38
CA TYR A 254 12.01 11.03 29.01
C TYR A 254 12.03 9.53 29.37
N GLN A 255 12.56 8.67 28.51
CA GLN A 255 12.67 7.24 28.80
C GLN A 255 13.59 6.98 30.01
N LYS A 256 14.76 7.66 30.08
CA LYS A 256 15.69 7.54 31.21
C LYS A 256 15.04 7.99 32.52
N GLU A 257 14.40 9.16 32.54
CA GLU A 257 13.68 9.69 33.69
C GLU A 257 12.59 8.73 34.16
N HIS A 258 11.84 8.14 33.22
CA HIS A 258 10.80 7.17 33.54
C HIS A 258 11.37 5.89 34.17
N GLU A 259 12.48 5.38 33.67
CA GLU A 259 13.16 4.21 34.24
C GLU A 259 13.69 4.49 35.64
N GLU A 260 14.27 5.66 35.88
CA GLU A 260 14.76 6.09 37.19
C GLU A 260 13.59 6.24 38.21
N LEU A 261 12.50 6.85 37.76
CA LEU A 261 11.28 6.96 38.57
C LEU A 261 10.73 5.59 38.95
N LYS A 262 10.67 4.66 38.00
CA LYS A 262 10.24 3.29 38.26
C LYS A 262 11.12 2.55 39.25
N LYS A 263 12.45 2.72 39.16
CA LYS A 263 13.40 2.17 40.16
C LYS A 263 13.17 2.75 41.54
N SER A 264 13.05 4.08 41.62
CA SER A 264 12.80 4.80 42.89
C SER A 264 11.45 4.39 43.53
N TYR A 265 10.41 4.25 42.72
CA TYR A 265 9.10 3.77 43.17
C TYR A 265 9.18 2.35 43.71
N ASN A 266 9.85 1.44 43.03
CA ASN A 266 10.04 0.07 43.53
C ASN A 266 10.85 0.01 44.84
N GLN A 267 11.89 0.85 44.99
CA GLN A 267 12.64 0.97 46.23
C GLN A 267 11.77 1.49 47.38
N LEU A 268 10.91 2.48 47.09
CA LEU A 268 9.96 3.00 48.07
C LEU A 268 8.94 1.94 48.50
N LEU A 269 8.40 1.18 47.54
CA LEU A 269 7.50 0.06 47.83
C LEU A 269 8.16 -1.00 48.74
N GLN A 270 9.42 -1.35 48.45
CA GLN A 270 10.17 -2.30 49.28
C GLN A 270 10.34 -1.78 50.72
N LYS A 271 10.74 -0.52 50.89
CA LYS A 271 10.85 0.11 52.22
C LYS A 271 9.52 0.13 52.94
N TYR A 272 8.46 0.52 52.25
CA TYR A 272 7.10 0.53 52.82
C TYR A 272 6.65 -0.86 53.25
N ALA A 273 6.88 -1.89 52.41
CA ALA A 273 6.56 -3.28 52.74
C ALA A 273 7.32 -3.79 53.99
N LEU A 274 8.61 -3.40 54.14
CA LEU A 274 9.37 -3.74 55.35
C LEU A 274 8.81 -3.07 56.62
N THR A 275 8.48 -1.77 56.53
CA THR A 275 7.86 -1.03 57.64
C THR A 275 6.50 -1.63 58.02
N LEU A 276 5.66 -1.92 57.02
CA LEU A 276 4.36 -2.56 57.21
C LEU A 276 4.52 -3.94 57.87
N LYS A 277 5.48 -4.74 57.43
CA LYS A 277 5.78 -6.04 58.02
C LYS A 277 6.17 -5.92 59.48
N GLU A 278 6.99 -4.94 59.86
CA GLU A 278 7.39 -4.70 61.25
C GLU A 278 6.19 -4.31 62.11
N ASP A 279 5.31 -3.43 61.61
CA ASP A 279 4.11 -3.00 62.33
C ASP A 279 3.09 -4.14 62.50
N ILE A 280 2.93 -4.96 61.46
CA ILE A 280 2.08 -6.17 61.52
C ILE A 280 2.64 -7.14 62.57
N LEU A 281 3.93 -7.36 62.62
CA LEU A 281 4.56 -8.28 63.57
C LEU A 281 4.49 -7.79 65.01
N LYS A 282 4.46 -6.47 65.28
CA LYS A 282 4.23 -5.91 66.63
C LYS A 282 2.87 -6.30 67.21
N ASN A 283 1.85 -6.49 66.35
CA ASN A 283 0.49 -6.86 66.73
C ASN A 283 0.26 -8.38 66.69
N ALA A 284 1.33 -9.19 66.57
CA ALA A 284 1.24 -10.64 66.56
C ALA A 284 0.80 -11.20 67.94
N VAL A 285 -0.15 -12.09 67.93
CA VAL A 285 -0.60 -12.83 69.15
C VAL A 285 0.11 -14.18 69.14
N GLU A 286 0.69 -14.56 70.32
CA GLU A 286 1.34 -15.85 70.47
C GLU A 286 0.33 -16.92 70.92
N ILE A 287 0.10 -17.97 70.13
CA ILE A 287 -0.77 -19.10 70.43
C ILE A 287 0.06 -20.38 70.17
N ASN A 288 0.22 -21.21 71.21
CA ASN A 288 0.98 -22.46 71.15
C ASN A 288 2.37 -22.33 70.57
N SER A 289 3.15 -21.33 71.04
CA SER A 289 4.52 -21.00 70.56
C SER A 289 4.59 -20.56 69.09
N HIS A 290 3.49 -20.20 68.45
CA HIS A 290 3.43 -19.64 67.11
C HIS A 290 2.93 -18.20 67.17
N LYS A 291 3.62 -17.29 66.43
CA LYS A 291 3.15 -15.91 66.23
C LYS A 291 2.13 -15.88 65.09
N ILE A 292 0.93 -15.52 65.43
CA ILE A 292 -0.19 -15.40 64.48
C ILE A 292 -0.53 -13.93 64.31
N VAL A 293 -0.64 -13.49 63.07
CA VAL A 293 -1.05 -12.14 62.71
C VAL A 293 -2.31 -12.22 61.88
N PHE A 294 -3.33 -11.46 62.25
CA PHE A 294 -4.52 -11.23 61.42
C PHE A 294 -4.33 -9.90 60.73
N TYR A 295 -4.15 -9.93 59.41
CA TYR A 295 -4.05 -8.75 58.59
C TYR A 295 -5.25 -8.67 57.63
N HIS A 296 -5.97 -7.56 57.67
CA HIS A 296 -7.02 -7.24 56.74
C HIS A 296 -6.46 -6.07 55.87
N GLY A 297 -6.09 -6.34 54.62
CA GLY A 297 -5.69 -5.30 53.67
C GLY A 297 -6.91 -4.80 52.90
N ASP A 298 -7.00 -3.49 52.74
CA ASP A 298 -7.99 -2.85 51.88
C ASP A 298 -7.62 -3.08 50.40
#